data_3fa78da43324f74ceb6943f4bddf93f4
#
_entry.id   3fa78da43324f74ceb6943f4bddf93f4
#
_cell.length_a   1.000
_cell.length_b   1.000
_cell.length_c   1.000
_cell.angle_alpha   90.00
_cell.angle_beta   90.00
_cell.angle_gamma   90.00
#
_symmetry.space_group_name_H-M   'P 1'
#
loop_
_entity.id
_entity.type
_entity.pdbx_description
1 polymer ?
#
loop_
_entity_poly.entity_id
_entity_poly.type
_entity_poly.pdbx_seq_one_letter_code
_entity_poly.pdbx_strand_id
1 'polypeptide(L)'
;MCIRDSGLSLATLLYTLNFFIAAGILRVHYLTLVLVLSLFIYINELFLQNNRPFHNIAYTFLGLIYIALPFSLLPYFVMTVSGDVSGPVPIEGSEDILNYLLQPEHLIRFSPMLLLGFFIIHWIYDTGAYLSGRWFGKRKLFRRISPKKTWEGVLGGSLLAVMTAVLLSRWFHQTGMITWVMIALLIIFFGTLGDLTESMLKRKIGVKDSGKLLPGHGGFLDRFDGILLSVPVVFTWLQFMMR
;
A
#
# COMPACT_ATOMS: atom_id res chain seq x y z
N MET A 1 4.56 9.84 27.14
CA MET A 1 4.52 9.08 25.88
C MET A 1 4.26 10.06 24.76
N CYS A 2 5.11 10.14 23.74
CA CYS A 2 4.98 11.14 22.68
C CYS A 2 3.89 10.72 21.68
N ILE A 3 3.16 11.67 21.07
CA ILE A 3 2.14 11.39 20.03
C ILE A 3 2.73 10.54 18.89
N ARG A 4 3.99 10.79 18.56
CA ARG A 4 4.76 10.00 17.60
C ARG A 4 4.82 8.51 18.00
N ASP A 5 4.95 8.23 19.30
CA ASP A 5 5.11 6.85 19.79
C ASP A 5 3.75 6.11 19.77
N SER A 6 2.63 6.79 20.09
CA SER A 6 1.29 6.20 19.98
C SER A 6 0.89 5.94 18.51
N GLY A 7 1.23 6.84 17.60
CA GLY A 7 1.01 6.64 16.17
C GLY A 7 1.83 5.49 15.62
N LEU A 8 3.10 5.35 16.01
CA LEU A 8 3.98 4.26 15.58
C LEU A 8 3.49 2.91 16.13
N SER A 9 3.10 2.84 17.41
CA SER A 9 2.58 1.60 18.00
C SER A 9 1.28 1.13 17.35
N LEU A 10 0.37 2.05 17.02
CA LEU A 10 -0.85 1.72 16.26
C LEU A 10 -0.55 1.28 14.82
N ALA A 11 0.41 1.92 14.14
CA ALA A 11 0.84 1.52 12.81
C ALA A 11 1.43 0.10 12.81
N THR A 12 2.26 -0.22 13.80
CA THR A 12 2.83 -1.56 13.98
C THR A 12 1.75 -2.59 14.27
N LEU A 13 0.79 -2.26 15.14
CA LEU A 13 -0.34 -3.14 15.43
C LEU A 13 -1.22 -3.37 14.19
N LEU A 14 -1.52 -2.32 13.43
CA LEU A 14 -2.30 -2.43 12.19
C LEU A 14 -1.61 -3.36 11.19
N TYR A 15 -0.30 -3.21 11.01
CA TYR A 15 0.48 -4.07 10.14
C TYR A 15 0.48 -5.53 10.61
N THR A 16 0.75 -5.78 11.88
CA THR A 16 0.77 -7.14 12.46
C THR A 16 -0.58 -7.82 12.38
N LEU A 17 -1.67 -7.13 12.70
CA LEU A 17 -3.01 -7.70 12.58
C LEU A 17 -3.35 -8.04 11.12
N ASN A 18 -3.09 -7.12 10.18
CA ASN A 18 -3.31 -7.41 8.76
C ASN A 18 -2.45 -8.56 8.26
N PHE A 19 -1.20 -8.68 8.72
CA PHE A 19 -0.33 -9.81 8.38
C PHE A 19 -0.94 -11.15 8.85
N PHE A 20 -1.37 -11.24 10.12
CA PHE A 20 -1.97 -12.47 10.65
C PHE A 20 -3.36 -12.77 10.04
N ILE A 21 -4.12 -11.74 9.66
CA ILE A 21 -5.37 -11.93 8.94
C ILE A 21 -5.11 -12.43 7.52
N ALA A 22 -4.14 -11.85 6.81
CA ALA A 22 -3.72 -12.30 5.48
C ALA A 22 -3.19 -13.74 5.53
N ALA A 23 -2.54 -14.10 6.62
CA ALA A 23 -2.06 -15.46 6.89
C ALA A 23 -3.19 -16.41 7.34
N GLY A 24 -4.45 -15.99 7.39
CA GLY A 24 -5.58 -16.84 7.81
C GLY A 24 -5.60 -17.22 9.30
N ILE A 25 -4.64 -16.72 10.10
CA ILE A 25 -4.52 -17.03 11.54
C ILE A 25 -5.56 -16.26 12.36
N LEU A 26 -5.84 -15.01 11.99
CA LEU A 26 -6.79 -14.15 12.69
C LEU A 26 -7.96 -13.79 11.78
N ARG A 27 -9.13 -13.60 12.38
CA ARG A 27 -10.33 -13.14 11.66
C ARG A 27 -10.31 -11.62 11.49
N VAL A 28 -10.92 -11.15 10.40
CA VAL A 28 -11.00 -9.72 10.04
C VAL A 28 -11.60 -8.83 11.15
N HIS A 29 -12.48 -9.37 12.00
CA HIS A 29 -13.09 -8.59 13.08
C HIS A 29 -12.06 -8.10 14.12
N TYR A 30 -10.87 -8.70 14.23
CA TYR A 30 -9.81 -8.18 15.10
C TYR A 30 -9.30 -6.80 14.69
N LEU A 31 -9.56 -6.35 13.44
CA LEU A 31 -9.26 -4.97 13.03
C LEU A 31 -10.06 -3.92 13.82
N THR A 32 -11.20 -4.31 14.42
CA THR A 32 -11.95 -3.41 15.31
C THR A 32 -11.13 -2.97 16.52
N LEU A 33 -10.15 -3.76 16.95
CA LEU A 33 -9.22 -3.38 18.03
C LEU A 33 -8.41 -2.13 17.66
N VAL A 34 -8.00 -2.00 16.40
CA VAL A 34 -7.27 -0.80 15.93
C VAL A 34 -8.16 0.44 16.05
N LEU A 35 -9.46 0.31 15.74
CA LEU A 35 -10.41 1.40 15.89
C LEU A 35 -10.56 1.81 17.37
N VAL A 36 -10.74 0.85 18.27
CA VAL A 36 -10.84 1.14 19.70
C VAL A 36 -9.55 1.73 20.24
N LEU A 37 -8.40 1.17 19.89
CA LEU A 37 -7.10 1.66 20.33
C LEU A 37 -6.76 3.03 19.73
N SER A 38 -7.31 3.38 18.55
CA SER A 38 -7.15 4.73 18.00
C SER A 38 -7.76 5.83 18.88
N LEU A 39 -8.74 5.49 19.74
CA LEU A 39 -9.29 6.43 20.71
C LEU A 39 -8.25 6.85 21.77
N PHE A 40 -7.25 6.00 22.04
CA PHE A 40 -6.15 6.37 22.94
C PHE A 40 -5.32 7.55 22.43
N ILE A 41 -5.32 7.84 21.11
CA ILE A 41 -4.67 9.04 20.56
C ILE A 41 -5.32 10.30 21.17
N TYR A 42 -6.66 10.33 21.24
CA TYR A 42 -7.40 11.44 21.82
C TYR A 42 -7.14 11.58 23.33
N ILE A 43 -7.12 10.44 24.03
CA ILE A 43 -6.86 10.40 25.47
C ILE A 43 -5.44 10.89 25.77
N ASN A 44 -4.43 10.41 25.02
CA ASN A 44 -3.06 10.86 25.18
C ASN A 44 -2.91 12.37 24.94
N GLU A 45 -3.58 12.90 23.91
CA GLU A 45 -3.50 14.34 23.61
C GLU A 45 -4.17 15.19 24.70
N LEU A 46 -5.23 14.69 25.33
CA LEU A 46 -5.89 15.35 26.45
C LEU A 46 -4.91 15.57 27.63
N PHE A 47 -4.06 14.58 27.94
CA PHE A 47 -3.10 14.65 29.04
C PHE A 47 -1.81 15.40 28.72
N LEU A 48 -1.44 15.53 27.42
CA LEU A 48 -0.18 16.15 27.00
C LEU A 48 -0.20 17.68 27.00
N GLN A 49 -1.36 18.33 27.19
CA GLN A 49 -1.55 19.79 27.23
C GLN A 49 -0.82 20.55 26.11
N ASN A 50 -0.83 20.00 24.90
CA ASN A 50 -0.18 20.61 23.75
C ASN A 50 -0.94 21.85 23.25
N ASN A 51 -0.20 22.83 22.69
CA ASN A 51 -0.79 24.06 22.14
C ASN A 51 -1.62 23.85 20.87
N ARG A 52 -1.49 22.67 20.20
CA ARG A 52 -2.17 22.37 18.92
C ARG A 52 -2.70 20.92 18.86
N PRO A 53 -3.62 20.53 19.76
CA PRO A 53 -4.09 19.15 19.89
C PRO A 53 -4.73 18.62 18.60
N PHE A 54 -5.58 19.41 17.95
CA PHE A 54 -6.23 18.97 16.70
C PHE A 54 -5.25 18.72 15.54
N HIS A 55 -4.18 19.52 15.44
CA HIS A 55 -3.16 19.29 14.41
C HIS A 55 -2.41 17.99 14.67
N ASN A 56 -2.07 17.72 15.90
CA ASN A 56 -1.35 16.50 16.29
C ASN A 56 -2.18 15.24 16.02
N ILE A 57 -3.46 15.24 16.41
CA ILE A 57 -4.40 14.16 16.13
C ILE A 57 -4.53 13.97 14.61
N ALA A 58 -4.75 15.05 13.85
CA ALA A 58 -4.92 15.00 12.40
C ALA A 58 -3.68 14.45 11.69
N TYR A 59 -2.48 14.84 12.08
CA TYR A 59 -1.24 14.31 11.49
C TYR A 59 -1.00 12.84 11.85
N THR A 60 -1.38 12.41 13.05
CA THR A 60 -1.29 10.99 13.44
C THR A 60 -2.22 10.13 12.60
N PHE A 61 -3.49 10.53 12.46
CA PHE A 61 -4.43 9.82 11.59
C PHE A 61 -4.03 9.88 10.11
N LEU A 62 -3.52 11.01 9.64
CA LEU A 62 -2.98 11.11 8.27
C LEU A 62 -1.85 10.10 8.06
N GLY A 63 -0.92 9.95 9.01
CA GLY A 63 0.14 8.95 8.96
C GLY A 63 -0.40 7.51 8.97
N LEU A 64 -1.39 7.21 9.79
CA LEU A 64 -2.01 5.89 9.84
C LEU A 64 -2.73 5.55 8.53
N ILE A 65 -3.54 6.45 7.99
CA ILE A 65 -4.34 6.18 6.79
C ILE A 65 -3.48 6.25 5.53
N TYR A 66 -2.58 7.23 5.43
CA TYR A 66 -1.81 7.48 4.22
C TYR A 66 -0.57 6.60 4.10
N ILE A 67 0.07 6.21 5.22
CA ILE A 67 1.30 5.42 5.22
C ILE A 67 1.05 4.01 5.76
N ALA A 68 0.56 3.87 7.00
CA ALA A 68 0.50 2.58 7.65
C ALA A 68 -0.50 1.62 6.99
N LEU A 69 -1.68 2.13 6.60
CA LEU A 69 -2.71 1.31 5.97
C LEU A 69 -2.22 0.69 4.64
N PRO A 70 -1.68 1.44 3.65
CA PRO A 70 -1.17 0.85 2.42
C PRO A 70 -0.12 -0.23 2.65
N PHE A 71 0.87 0.02 3.51
CA PHE A 71 1.89 -0.98 3.82
C PHE A 71 1.31 -2.21 4.52
N SER A 72 0.30 -2.04 5.36
CA SER A 72 -0.35 -3.16 6.05
C SER A 72 -1.17 -4.06 5.12
N LEU A 73 -1.53 -3.59 3.94
CA LEU A 73 -2.26 -4.38 2.93
C LEU A 73 -1.34 -5.20 2.02
N LEU A 74 -0.02 -4.93 1.97
CA LEU A 74 0.92 -5.67 1.12
C LEU A 74 0.96 -7.19 1.38
N PRO A 75 0.84 -7.71 2.62
CA PRO A 75 0.80 -9.13 2.87
C PRO A 75 -0.29 -9.89 2.10
N TYR A 76 -1.43 -9.25 1.84
CA TYR A 76 -2.52 -9.87 1.07
C TYR A 76 -2.17 -10.14 -0.40
N PHE A 77 -1.18 -9.43 -0.96
CA PHE A 77 -0.69 -9.69 -2.33
C PHE A 77 0.19 -10.94 -2.41
N VAL A 78 0.65 -11.44 -1.28
CA VAL A 78 1.58 -12.56 -1.18
C VAL A 78 0.90 -13.81 -0.68
N MET A 79 -0.07 -13.65 0.23
CA MET A 79 -0.73 -14.75 0.92
C MET A 79 -2.11 -15.00 0.31
N THR A 80 -2.25 -16.11 -0.40
CA THR A 80 -3.55 -16.59 -0.88
C THR A 80 -3.96 -17.79 -0.04
N VAL A 81 -5.10 -17.70 0.62
CA VAL A 81 -5.68 -18.83 1.33
C VAL A 81 -6.39 -19.72 0.30
N SER A 82 -5.90 -20.94 0.08
CA SER A 82 -6.58 -21.91 -0.75
C SER A 82 -7.52 -22.73 0.13
N GLY A 83 -8.82 -22.52 -0.04
CA GLY A 83 -9.88 -23.22 0.70
C GLY A 83 -10.96 -22.27 1.16
N ASP A 84 -12.15 -22.78 1.36
CA ASP A 84 -13.29 -22.02 1.87
C ASP A 84 -13.11 -21.82 3.38
N VAL A 85 -12.48 -20.70 3.79
CA VAL A 85 -12.25 -20.35 5.20
C VAL A 85 -13.53 -19.78 5.84
N SER A 86 -14.70 -20.21 5.37
CA SER A 86 -15.99 -19.79 5.93
C SER A 86 -16.33 -20.46 7.28
N GLY A 87 -15.59 -21.49 7.68
CA GLY A 87 -15.76 -22.17 8.96
C GLY A 87 -15.11 -21.41 10.14
N PRO A 88 -15.69 -21.51 11.35
CA PRO A 88 -15.04 -21.00 12.54
C PRO A 88 -13.74 -21.76 12.81
N VAL A 89 -12.61 -21.02 12.99
CA VAL A 89 -11.40 -21.63 13.55
C VAL A 89 -11.76 -22.15 14.94
N PRO A 90 -11.58 -23.45 15.24
CA PRO A 90 -11.84 -23.96 16.57
C PRO A 90 -10.86 -23.31 17.54
N ILE A 91 -11.36 -22.60 18.56
CA ILE A 91 -10.53 -21.94 19.57
C ILE A 91 -10.55 -22.78 20.87
N GLU A 92 -10.75 -24.06 20.81
CA GLU A 92 -10.72 -24.93 21.98
C GLU A 92 -9.45 -25.79 21.95
N GLY A 93 -8.40 -25.25 22.55
CA GLY A 93 -7.13 -25.96 22.80
C GLY A 93 -6.00 -25.72 21.79
N SER A 94 -4.77 -25.75 22.27
CA SER A 94 -3.57 -25.54 21.46
C SER A 94 -3.35 -26.65 20.40
N GLU A 95 -3.84 -27.88 20.66
CA GLU A 95 -3.75 -29.02 19.74
C GLU A 95 -4.68 -28.85 18.55
N ASP A 96 -5.86 -28.26 18.77
CA ASP A 96 -6.85 -28.02 17.69
C ASP A 96 -6.37 -26.95 16.71
N ILE A 97 -5.67 -25.90 17.21
CA ILE A 97 -5.07 -24.87 16.36
C ILE A 97 -3.96 -25.48 15.50
N LEU A 98 -3.11 -26.33 16.08
CA LEU A 98 -2.04 -26.97 15.35
C LEU A 98 -2.57 -27.93 14.30
N ASN A 99 -3.56 -28.74 14.64
CA ASN A 99 -4.21 -29.66 13.72
C ASN A 99 -4.95 -28.91 12.60
N TYR A 100 -5.60 -27.77 12.91
CA TYR A 100 -6.24 -26.88 11.91
C TYR A 100 -5.19 -26.28 10.95
N LEU A 101 -4.03 -25.86 11.44
CA LEU A 101 -2.93 -25.32 10.62
C LEU A 101 -2.25 -26.41 9.78
N LEU A 102 -2.27 -27.65 10.24
CA LEU A 102 -1.64 -28.78 9.53
C LEU A 102 -2.58 -29.46 8.51
N GLN A 103 -3.87 -29.07 8.45
CA GLN A 103 -4.79 -29.62 7.44
C GLN A 103 -4.41 -29.07 6.05
N PRO A 104 -4.26 -29.98 5.03
CA PRO A 104 -3.87 -29.56 3.68
C PRO A 104 -4.87 -28.59 3.02
N GLU A 105 -6.10 -28.56 3.50
CA GLU A 105 -7.21 -27.72 3.00
C GLU A 105 -7.03 -26.23 3.37
N HIS A 106 -6.23 -25.94 4.40
CA HIS A 106 -5.96 -24.60 4.91
C HIS A 106 -4.53 -24.12 4.62
N LEU A 107 -3.83 -24.78 3.69
CA LEU A 107 -2.47 -24.40 3.32
C LEU A 107 -2.49 -22.98 2.72
N ILE A 108 -1.90 -22.07 3.47
CA ILE A 108 -1.59 -20.74 2.98
C ILE A 108 -0.60 -20.92 1.82
N ARG A 109 -1.06 -20.66 0.61
CA ARG A 109 -0.14 -20.60 -0.54
C ARG A 109 0.57 -19.25 -0.51
N PHE A 110 1.85 -19.31 -0.20
CA PHE A 110 2.74 -18.19 -0.40
C PHE A 110 3.01 -18.04 -1.91
N SER A 111 2.45 -17.01 -2.52
CA SER A 111 2.68 -16.69 -3.93
C SER A 111 3.14 -15.24 -4.07
N PRO A 112 4.45 -14.98 -4.12
CA PRO A 112 4.98 -13.63 -4.24
C PRO A 112 4.74 -13.02 -5.62
N MET A 113 4.20 -13.77 -6.58
CA MET A 113 4.10 -13.38 -8.00
C MET A 113 3.24 -12.13 -8.20
N LEU A 114 2.13 -12.01 -7.47
CA LEU A 114 1.25 -10.85 -7.57
C LEU A 114 1.94 -9.58 -7.04
N LEU A 115 2.59 -9.69 -5.88
CA LEU A 115 3.35 -8.58 -5.28
C LEU A 115 4.52 -8.18 -6.18
N LEU A 116 5.28 -9.16 -6.66
CA LEU A 116 6.42 -8.92 -7.56
C LEU A 116 5.96 -8.25 -8.85
N GLY A 117 4.90 -8.74 -9.48
CA GLY A 117 4.33 -8.16 -10.68
C GLY A 117 3.81 -6.73 -10.46
N PHE A 118 3.16 -6.48 -9.32
CA PHE A 118 2.74 -5.13 -8.93
C PHE A 118 3.92 -4.16 -8.88
N PHE A 119 5.03 -4.52 -8.22
CA PHE A 119 6.23 -3.70 -8.15
C PHE A 119 6.89 -3.53 -9.52
N ILE A 120 6.99 -4.59 -10.34
CA ILE A 120 7.58 -4.53 -11.67
C ILE A 120 6.81 -3.54 -12.54
N ILE A 121 5.48 -3.63 -12.57
CA ILE A 121 4.64 -2.71 -13.34
C ILE A 121 4.84 -1.27 -12.87
N HIS A 122 4.88 -1.05 -11.55
CA HIS A 122 5.07 0.27 -10.96
C HIS A 122 6.42 0.88 -11.35
N TRP A 123 7.51 0.15 -11.19
CA TRP A 123 8.85 0.63 -11.55
C TRP A 123 9.04 0.86 -13.05
N ILE A 124 8.44 0.01 -13.89
CA ILE A 124 8.49 0.19 -15.35
C ILE A 124 7.67 1.41 -15.76
N TYR A 125 6.51 1.63 -15.11
CA TYR A 125 5.71 2.83 -15.30
C TYR A 125 6.53 4.09 -14.99
N ASP A 126 7.14 4.18 -13.83
CA ASP A 126 7.91 5.34 -13.38
C ASP A 126 9.12 5.60 -14.27
N THR A 127 9.87 4.53 -14.59
CA THR A 127 11.03 4.62 -15.48
C THR A 127 10.62 5.06 -16.87
N GLY A 128 9.56 4.46 -17.41
CA GLY A 128 9.00 4.80 -18.71
C GLY A 128 8.48 6.23 -18.76
N ALA A 129 7.76 6.66 -17.73
CA ALA A 129 7.26 8.03 -17.63
C ALA A 129 8.39 9.07 -17.53
N TYR A 130 9.47 8.74 -16.81
CA TYR A 130 10.65 9.58 -16.75
C TYR A 130 11.37 9.70 -18.10
N LEU A 131 11.64 8.58 -18.78
CA LEU A 131 12.35 8.56 -20.06
C LEU A 131 11.54 9.26 -21.16
N SER A 132 10.28 8.90 -21.31
CA SER A 132 9.39 9.51 -22.30
C SER A 132 9.17 10.99 -22.03
N GLY A 133 9.00 11.37 -20.77
CA GLY A 133 8.86 12.76 -20.35
C GLY A 133 10.11 13.59 -20.59
N ARG A 134 11.31 12.98 -20.49
CA ARG A 134 12.59 13.64 -20.80
C ARG A 134 12.80 13.83 -22.28
N TRP A 135 12.43 12.85 -23.12
CA TRP A 135 12.70 12.90 -24.56
C TRP A 135 11.61 13.65 -25.34
N PHE A 136 10.36 13.44 -24.99
CA PHE A 136 9.21 13.95 -25.75
C PHE A 136 8.36 14.97 -24.98
N GLY A 137 8.65 15.21 -23.68
CA GLY A 137 7.80 16.01 -22.80
C GLY A 137 7.72 17.48 -23.17
N LYS A 138 6.56 17.91 -23.64
CA LYS A 138 6.25 19.30 -23.97
C LYS A 138 5.22 19.91 -23.04
N ARG A 139 4.17 19.16 -22.71
CA ARG A 139 3.03 19.63 -21.90
C ARG A 139 3.18 19.20 -20.44
N LYS A 140 3.27 20.16 -19.53
CA LYS A 140 3.39 19.87 -18.09
C LYS A 140 2.08 19.34 -17.52
N LEU A 141 2.15 18.28 -16.70
CA LEU A 141 0.98 17.66 -16.06
C LEU A 141 0.43 18.60 -14.96
N PHE A 142 1.27 18.99 -14.00
CA PHE A 142 0.93 19.91 -12.90
C PHE A 142 2.09 20.84 -12.59
N ARG A 143 2.09 22.03 -13.20
CA ARG A 143 3.18 23.03 -13.07
C ARG A 143 3.44 23.47 -11.62
N ARG A 144 2.38 23.57 -10.81
CA ARG A 144 2.44 24.08 -9.44
C ARG A 144 3.03 23.08 -8.45
N ILE A 145 2.79 21.78 -8.64
CA ILE A 145 3.14 20.71 -7.70
C ILE A 145 4.42 20.01 -8.15
N SER A 146 4.43 19.52 -9.38
CA SER A 146 5.54 18.79 -9.98
C SER A 146 5.84 19.30 -11.40
N PRO A 147 6.73 20.30 -11.55
CA PRO A 147 7.01 20.92 -12.86
C PRO A 147 7.78 20.00 -13.82
N LYS A 148 8.30 18.87 -13.33
CA LYS A 148 9.03 17.89 -14.15
C LYS A 148 8.12 16.88 -14.84
N LYS A 149 6.94 16.58 -14.31
CA LYS A 149 5.99 15.62 -14.90
C LYS A 149 5.30 16.20 -16.12
N THR A 150 5.16 15.36 -17.18
CA THR A 150 4.58 15.72 -18.47
C THR A 150 3.51 14.69 -18.88
N TRP A 151 2.55 15.11 -19.70
CA TRP A 151 1.52 14.23 -20.24
C TRP A 151 2.12 13.16 -21.18
N GLU A 152 3.11 13.53 -21.97
CA GLU A 152 3.83 12.61 -22.86
C GLU A 152 4.58 11.55 -22.05
N GLY A 153 5.10 11.94 -20.87
CA GLY A 153 5.68 11.00 -19.92
C GLY A 153 4.67 10.00 -19.42
N VAL A 154 3.51 10.46 -18.95
CA VAL A 154 2.43 9.58 -18.49
C VAL A 154 2.01 8.60 -19.58
N LEU A 155 1.80 9.08 -20.83
CA LEU A 155 1.42 8.22 -21.94
C LEU A 155 2.48 7.16 -22.27
N GLY A 156 3.76 7.55 -22.32
CA GLY A 156 4.86 6.61 -22.58
C GLY A 156 5.03 5.58 -21.46
N GLY A 157 4.96 6.01 -20.20
CA GLY A 157 4.97 5.12 -19.06
C GLY A 157 3.77 4.16 -19.04
N SER A 158 2.58 4.66 -19.38
CA SER A 158 1.36 3.85 -19.48
C SER A 158 1.48 2.75 -20.53
N LEU A 159 2.00 3.07 -21.69
CA LEU A 159 2.23 2.08 -22.75
C LEU A 159 3.15 0.95 -22.26
N LEU A 160 4.29 1.29 -21.65
CA LEU A 160 5.22 0.30 -21.13
C LEU A 160 4.64 -0.52 -19.99
N ALA A 161 3.88 0.09 -19.08
CA ALA A 161 3.23 -0.61 -17.97
C ALA A 161 2.20 -1.63 -18.47
N VAL A 162 1.36 -1.27 -19.45
CA VAL A 162 0.37 -2.18 -20.02
C VAL A 162 1.06 -3.31 -20.80
N MET A 163 2.10 -3.03 -21.57
CA MET A 163 2.89 -4.06 -22.24
C MET A 163 3.49 -5.05 -21.22
N THR A 164 4.03 -4.54 -20.12
CA THR A 164 4.57 -5.36 -19.04
C THR A 164 3.48 -6.23 -18.41
N ALA A 165 2.30 -5.68 -18.15
CA ALA A 165 1.16 -6.44 -17.61
C ALA A 165 0.76 -7.61 -18.53
N VAL A 166 0.74 -7.38 -19.85
CA VAL A 166 0.47 -8.44 -20.86
C VAL A 166 1.58 -9.51 -20.85
N LEU A 167 2.85 -9.11 -20.71
CA LEU A 167 3.96 -10.06 -20.60
C LEU A 167 3.88 -10.89 -19.31
N LEU A 168 3.61 -10.23 -18.17
CA LEU A 168 3.47 -10.91 -16.89
C LEU A 168 2.30 -11.90 -16.87
N SER A 169 1.20 -11.61 -17.56
CA SER A 169 0.07 -12.53 -17.69
C SER A 169 0.42 -13.85 -18.39
N ARG A 170 1.45 -13.85 -19.24
CA ARG A 170 1.94 -15.06 -19.90
C ARG A 170 2.90 -15.88 -19.03
N TRP A 171 3.58 -15.24 -18.08
CA TRP A 171 4.48 -15.92 -17.15
C TRP A 171 3.78 -16.37 -15.86
N PHE A 172 2.86 -15.55 -15.38
CA PHE A 172 2.13 -15.81 -14.15
C PHE A 172 0.70 -16.28 -14.46
N HIS A 173 0.55 -17.56 -14.76
CA HIS A 173 -0.72 -18.15 -15.22
C HIS A 173 -1.82 -18.18 -14.15
N GLN A 174 -1.51 -17.87 -12.91
CA GLN A 174 -2.48 -17.86 -11.79
C GLN A 174 -3.52 -16.73 -11.91
N THR A 175 -3.18 -15.65 -12.59
CA THR A 175 -4.03 -14.48 -12.81
C THR A 175 -4.23 -14.23 -14.29
N GLY A 176 -5.50 -14.02 -14.71
CA GLY A 176 -5.83 -13.77 -16.11
C GLY A 176 -5.24 -12.45 -16.65
N MET A 177 -5.10 -12.35 -17.97
CA MET A 177 -4.58 -11.17 -18.65
C MET A 177 -5.36 -9.89 -18.30
N ILE A 178 -6.69 -9.99 -18.20
CA ILE A 178 -7.56 -8.85 -17.83
C ILE A 178 -7.19 -8.32 -16.46
N THR A 179 -6.94 -9.20 -15.50
CA THR A 179 -6.52 -8.84 -14.14
C THR A 179 -5.21 -8.05 -14.14
N TRP A 180 -4.20 -8.52 -14.86
CA TRP A 180 -2.92 -7.82 -14.96
C TRP A 180 -3.03 -6.44 -15.62
N VAL A 181 -3.81 -6.34 -16.70
CA VAL A 181 -4.07 -5.06 -17.37
C VAL A 181 -4.81 -4.09 -16.47
N MET A 182 -5.80 -4.55 -15.72
CA MET A 182 -6.52 -3.71 -14.76
C MET A 182 -5.61 -3.23 -13.61
N ILE A 183 -4.76 -4.10 -13.08
CA ILE A 183 -3.74 -3.71 -12.09
C ILE A 183 -2.85 -2.60 -12.67
N ALA A 184 -2.38 -2.74 -13.91
CA ALA A 184 -1.55 -1.71 -14.55
C ALA A 184 -2.30 -0.38 -14.69
N LEU A 185 -3.56 -0.39 -15.12
CA LEU A 185 -4.38 0.83 -15.24
C LEU A 185 -4.59 1.51 -13.89
N LEU A 186 -4.86 0.74 -12.84
CA LEU A 186 -5.00 1.26 -11.48
C LEU A 186 -3.69 1.86 -10.96
N ILE A 187 -2.54 1.20 -11.22
CA ILE A 187 -1.21 1.72 -10.87
C ILE A 187 -0.94 3.03 -11.61
N ILE A 188 -1.19 3.08 -12.92
CA ILE A 188 -0.98 4.29 -13.74
C ILE A 188 -1.74 5.47 -13.15
N PHE A 189 -3.02 5.29 -12.89
CA PHE A 189 -3.87 6.37 -12.42
C PHE A 189 -3.58 6.75 -10.97
N PHE A 190 -3.66 5.79 -10.05
CA PHE A 190 -3.49 6.06 -8.62
C PHE A 190 -2.04 6.25 -8.21
N GLY A 191 -1.07 5.60 -8.89
CA GLY A 191 0.35 5.84 -8.68
C GLY A 191 0.75 7.27 -9.07
N THR A 192 0.25 7.76 -10.22
CA THR A 192 0.47 9.18 -10.61
C THR A 192 -0.12 10.15 -9.61
N LEU A 193 -1.33 9.88 -9.09
CA LEU A 193 -1.97 10.73 -8.07
C LEU A 193 -1.22 10.65 -6.74
N GLY A 194 -0.70 9.48 -6.37
CA GLY A 194 0.08 9.26 -5.14
C GLY A 194 1.32 10.14 -5.09
N ASP A 195 2.15 10.07 -6.14
CA ASP A 195 3.36 10.91 -6.26
C ASP A 195 2.99 12.43 -6.28
N LEU A 196 1.91 12.81 -6.97
CA LEU A 196 1.46 14.21 -6.92
C LEU A 196 1.01 14.62 -5.52
N THR A 197 0.32 13.73 -4.80
CA THR A 197 -0.15 13.98 -3.42
C THR A 197 1.03 14.16 -2.48
N GLU A 198 2.01 13.25 -2.53
CA GLU A 198 3.22 13.37 -1.71
C GLU A 198 4.02 14.62 -2.05
N SER A 199 4.19 14.91 -3.35
CA SER A 199 4.86 16.13 -3.81
C SER A 199 4.14 17.38 -3.27
N MET A 200 2.82 17.41 -3.26
CA MET A 200 2.02 18.50 -2.68
C MET A 200 2.25 18.65 -1.18
N LEU A 201 2.24 17.55 -0.44
CA LEU A 201 2.49 17.54 1.01
C LEU A 201 3.89 18.08 1.31
N LYS A 202 4.92 17.60 0.61
CA LYS A 202 6.31 18.09 0.76
C LYS A 202 6.42 19.59 0.52
N ARG A 203 5.76 20.14 -0.52
CA ARG A 203 5.78 21.58 -0.79
C ARG A 203 5.09 22.39 0.30
N LYS A 204 3.99 21.88 0.88
CA LYS A 204 3.28 22.57 1.97
C LYS A 204 4.12 22.69 3.24
N ILE A 205 4.94 21.71 3.56
CA ILE A 205 5.85 21.74 4.72
C ILE A 205 7.22 22.32 4.42
N GLY A 206 7.43 22.84 3.18
CA GLY A 206 8.66 23.54 2.80
C GLY A 206 9.87 22.63 2.56
N VAL A 207 9.67 21.32 2.41
CA VAL A 207 10.74 20.35 2.13
C VAL A 207 10.65 19.85 0.69
N LYS A 208 11.78 19.32 0.20
CA LYS A 208 11.84 18.69 -1.13
C LYS A 208 11.84 17.17 -1.01
N ASP A 209 12.57 16.63 -0.08
CA ASP A 209 12.73 15.20 0.13
C ASP A 209 12.15 14.81 1.49
N SER A 210 11.56 13.62 1.62
CA SER A 210 10.89 13.15 2.84
C SER A 210 11.88 12.77 3.97
N GLY A 211 13.17 12.68 3.65
CA GLY A 211 14.23 12.34 4.61
C GLY A 211 15.59 12.21 3.95
N LYS A 212 16.59 11.76 4.74
CA LYS A 212 17.97 11.52 4.30
C LYS A 212 18.41 10.08 4.57
N LEU A 213 17.46 9.14 4.67
CA LEU A 213 17.75 7.75 5.05
C LEU A 213 18.62 7.04 3.99
N LEU A 214 18.40 7.37 2.71
CA LEU A 214 19.13 6.79 1.60
C LEU A 214 20.14 7.82 1.05
N PRO A 215 21.46 7.66 1.31
CA PRO A 215 22.48 8.60 0.82
C PRO A 215 22.37 8.78 -0.71
N GLY A 216 22.22 10.02 -1.17
CA GLY A 216 22.09 10.36 -2.59
C GLY A 216 20.73 10.08 -3.23
N HIS A 217 19.78 9.45 -2.52
CA HIS A 217 18.50 9.02 -3.07
C HIS A 217 17.24 9.57 -2.35
N GLY A 218 17.40 10.47 -1.39
CA GLY A 218 16.28 11.08 -0.65
C GLY A 218 15.75 10.23 0.50
N GLY A 219 14.48 10.40 0.84
CA GLY A 219 13.82 9.65 1.90
C GLY A 219 13.24 8.30 1.43
N PHE A 220 12.94 7.43 2.41
CA PHE A 220 12.28 6.16 2.14
C PHE A 220 10.89 6.38 1.49
N LEU A 221 10.11 7.33 1.99
CA LEU A 221 8.78 7.62 1.49
C LEU A 221 8.77 8.06 0.03
N ASP A 222 9.82 8.83 -0.40
CA ASP A 222 9.99 9.27 -1.79
C ASP A 222 10.11 8.11 -2.82
N ARG A 223 10.28 6.87 -2.36
CA ARG A 223 10.37 5.66 -3.19
C ARG A 223 9.06 4.89 -3.29
N PHE A 224 8.15 5.17 -2.38
CA PHE A 224 6.86 4.47 -2.27
C PHE A 224 5.67 5.42 -2.46
N ASP A 225 5.91 6.66 -2.90
CA ASP A 225 4.91 7.70 -3.05
C ASP A 225 3.72 7.31 -3.93
N GLY A 226 3.96 6.71 -5.09
CA GLY A 226 2.92 6.19 -5.97
C GLY A 226 2.23 4.94 -5.40
N ILE A 227 2.97 4.13 -4.64
CA ILE A 227 2.47 2.87 -4.06
C ILE A 227 1.42 3.14 -2.98
N LEU A 228 1.59 4.22 -2.21
CA LEU A 228 0.68 4.56 -1.09
C LEU A 228 -0.79 4.69 -1.50
N LEU A 229 -1.08 5.23 -2.68
CA LEU A 229 -2.45 5.31 -3.17
C LEU A 229 -2.85 4.11 -4.06
N SER A 230 -1.92 3.51 -4.78
CA SER A 230 -2.24 2.40 -5.68
C SER A 230 -2.53 1.09 -4.93
N VAL A 231 -1.83 0.79 -3.82
CA VAL A 231 -2.02 -0.46 -3.06
C VAL A 231 -3.45 -0.62 -2.54
N PRO A 232 -4.06 0.34 -1.81
CA PRO A 232 -5.41 0.16 -1.29
C PRO A 232 -6.45 -0.05 -2.40
N VAL A 233 -6.27 0.64 -3.52
CA VAL A 233 -7.21 0.54 -4.65
C VAL A 233 -7.07 -0.79 -5.37
N VAL A 234 -5.84 -1.22 -5.67
CA VAL A 234 -5.59 -2.52 -6.29
C VAL A 234 -6.06 -3.65 -5.36
N PHE A 235 -5.78 -3.55 -4.06
CA PHE A 235 -6.27 -4.51 -3.07
C PHE A 235 -7.80 -4.61 -3.08
N THR A 236 -8.49 -3.47 -3.00
CA THR A 236 -9.95 -3.42 -3.00
C THR A 236 -10.52 -4.03 -4.28
N TRP A 237 -9.96 -3.67 -5.43
CA TRP A 237 -10.39 -4.22 -6.71
C TRP A 237 -10.19 -5.74 -6.79
N LEU A 238 -9.04 -6.26 -6.33
CA LEU A 238 -8.78 -7.70 -6.27
C LEU A 238 -9.79 -8.43 -5.38
N GLN A 239 -10.16 -7.86 -4.23
CA GLN A 239 -11.18 -8.44 -3.34
C GLN A 239 -12.55 -8.55 -4.00
N PHE A 240 -12.90 -7.63 -4.90
CA PHE A 240 -14.18 -7.72 -5.65
C PHE A 240 -14.12 -8.74 -6.80
N MET A 241 -12.95 -8.96 -7.40
CA MET A 241 -12.79 -9.86 -8.56
C MET A 241 -12.52 -11.32 -8.17
N MET A 242 -12.00 -11.56 -6.96
CA MET A 242 -11.69 -12.90 -6.47
C MET A 242 -12.83 -13.54 -5.66
N ARG A 243 -13.96 -12.84 -5.54
CA ARG A 243 -15.21 -13.39 -5.03
C ARG A 243 -16.04 -13.98 -6.18
#